data_a7a13c8fac03a6c2b13485776da66869
#
_entry.id   a7a13c8fac03a6c2b13485776da66869
#
_cell.length_a   1.000
_cell.length_b   1.000
_cell.length_c   1.000
_cell.angle_alpha   90.00
_cell.angle_beta   90.00
_cell.angle_gamma   90.00
#
_symmetry.space_group_name_H-M   'P 1'
#
loop_
_entity.id
_entity.type
_entity.pdbx_description
1 polymer ?
#
loop_
_entity_poly.entity_id
_entity_poly.type
_entity_poly.pdbx_seq_one_letter_code
_entity_poly.pdbx_strand_id
1 'polypeptide(L)'
;MSNDLLADLDRRMDRLRHRAKRAAEVLRGSAVEVTEYEPQAHGPLVSFDGLDGYEEVDRYWVNAPYAFVYIGYDGANDEHRYHVVEPGLDDFEQDLLETLYDDIRDALIYDAVYEPEDPESVLKEQMKQLLEEYGVEIGMNAFYRLFYYLHRAFEGFEKLDPLMQDPYIEDVSCDGYGVPLFVYHAEYTDVETNVSYEQEELDGFVVRLAQQSGRHISIGDPVTETTLPDGSRAELALGEEVTPRGSAFTIRKYSEDPFTPARLVDLNTFDLDQMAYLWLAIESNKSLLFAGGTASGKTTSMNAVSMFIPPRSKVLTIEDTRELSLYHENWLSSVTREAIGEGDDITMYDLLRSALRHRPEYIVVGEVRGEEAMTLFQAMNTGHTTYSTMHADSVQTVINRLENDPINVPRAMIQSLDILCVQTLTHVGTKRVRRNRVIAEIEGIDQRTGDLDYSTAFEWQAADDSFSQRDSVVLDDIREERGWSRSELLRELRNRKRVLHYLTQQNVEDYRQFTALINEYYANPERVVERVKAELDEDVVVDAPGVAE
;
A
#
# COMPACT_ATOMS: atom_id res chain seq x y z
N MET A 1 9.35 22.89 -43.60
CA MET A 1 8.66 22.39 -42.39
C MET A 1 8.21 23.48 -41.46
N SER A 2 8.85 24.65 -41.36
CA SER A 2 8.51 25.72 -40.40
C SER A 2 7.25 26.56 -40.73
N ASN A 3 6.87 26.73 -42.01
CA ASN A 3 5.73 27.58 -42.40
C ASN A 3 4.36 26.89 -42.27
N ASP A 4 4.30 25.58 -42.36
CA ASP A 4 3.02 24.84 -42.26
C ASP A 4 2.61 24.69 -40.79
N LEU A 5 3.56 24.55 -39.87
CA LEU A 5 3.30 24.52 -38.43
C LEU A 5 2.74 25.87 -37.90
N LEU A 6 3.36 26.98 -38.34
CA LEU A 6 2.88 28.33 -37.99
C LEU A 6 1.50 28.62 -38.57
N ALA A 7 1.19 28.15 -39.80
CA ALA A 7 -0.12 28.32 -40.39
C ALA A 7 -1.20 27.41 -39.77
N ASP A 8 -0.82 26.32 -39.13
CA ASP A 8 -1.75 25.46 -38.37
C ASP A 8 -2.01 26.01 -36.99
N LEU A 9 -0.98 26.53 -36.30
CA LEU A 9 -1.09 27.29 -35.08
C LEU A 9 -2.01 28.51 -35.24
N ASP A 10 -1.80 29.33 -36.27
CA ASP A 10 -2.65 30.48 -36.55
C ASP A 10 -4.10 30.07 -36.82
N ARG A 11 -4.34 28.95 -37.50
CA ARG A 11 -5.70 28.43 -37.72
C ARG A 11 -6.37 27.89 -36.45
N ARG A 12 -5.60 27.28 -35.56
CA ARG A 12 -6.09 26.84 -34.23
C ARG A 12 -6.38 28.04 -33.34
N MET A 13 -5.47 29.02 -33.29
CA MET A 13 -5.63 30.25 -32.55
C MET A 13 -6.83 31.09 -33.04
N ASP A 14 -7.07 31.19 -34.34
CA ASP A 14 -8.22 31.88 -34.90
C ASP A 14 -9.56 31.18 -34.60
N ARG A 15 -9.56 29.84 -34.54
CA ARG A 15 -10.72 29.04 -34.11
C ARG A 15 -11.01 29.27 -32.61
N LEU A 16 -10.00 29.25 -31.76
CA LEU A 16 -10.13 29.51 -30.33
C LEU A 16 -10.58 30.96 -30.06
N ARG A 17 -10.00 31.96 -30.74
CA ARG A 17 -10.43 33.37 -30.65
C ARG A 17 -11.88 33.59 -31.12
N HIS A 18 -12.32 32.87 -32.15
CA HIS A 18 -13.69 32.95 -32.65
C HIS A 18 -14.70 32.30 -31.69
N ARG A 19 -14.34 31.17 -31.07
CA ARG A 19 -15.13 30.48 -30.04
C ARG A 19 -15.10 31.23 -28.72
N ALA A 20 -13.93 31.72 -28.28
CA ALA A 20 -13.77 32.57 -27.11
C ALA A 20 -14.60 33.85 -27.21
N LYS A 21 -14.67 34.51 -28.38
CA LYS A 21 -15.56 35.67 -28.60
C LYS A 21 -17.04 35.34 -28.45
N ARG A 22 -17.46 34.14 -28.87
CA ARG A 22 -18.85 33.68 -28.64
C ARG A 22 -19.15 33.35 -27.18
N ALA A 23 -18.18 32.74 -26.49
CA ALA A 23 -18.27 32.41 -25.06
C ALA A 23 -18.19 33.70 -24.19
N ALA A 24 -17.32 34.67 -24.54
CA ALA A 24 -17.18 35.95 -23.85
C ALA A 24 -18.41 36.86 -23.99
N GLU A 25 -19.22 36.72 -25.04
CA GLU A 25 -20.53 37.36 -25.12
C GLU A 25 -21.54 36.83 -24.08
N VAL A 26 -21.32 35.61 -23.59
CA VAL A 26 -22.11 34.91 -22.56
C VAL A 26 -21.50 35.11 -21.16
N LEU A 27 -20.17 35.26 -21.06
CA LEU A 27 -19.41 35.35 -19.81
C LEU A 27 -18.71 36.73 -19.72
N ARG A 28 -19.43 37.79 -19.40
CA ARG A 28 -18.85 39.10 -19.02
C ARG A 28 -18.23 39.00 -17.62
N GLY A 29 -16.98 38.58 -17.53
CA GLY A 29 -16.18 38.58 -16.31
C GLY A 29 -14.86 39.32 -16.53
N SER A 30 -14.44 40.13 -15.56
CA SER A 30 -13.13 40.79 -15.48
C SER A 30 -11.99 39.76 -15.44
N ALA A 31 -10.77 40.13 -15.88
CA ALA A 31 -9.56 39.36 -15.73
C ALA A 31 -9.49 38.72 -14.33
N VAL A 32 -9.36 37.39 -14.27
CA VAL A 32 -9.45 36.66 -13.00
C VAL A 32 -8.11 36.80 -12.29
N GLU A 33 -8.08 37.53 -11.18
CA GLU A 33 -7.05 37.36 -10.17
C GLU A 33 -7.22 35.92 -9.63
N VAL A 34 -6.34 34.99 -10.01
CA VAL A 34 -6.39 33.61 -9.54
C VAL A 34 -5.95 33.58 -8.07
N THR A 35 -6.93 33.57 -7.19
CA THR A 35 -6.78 33.33 -5.75
C THR A 35 -6.92 31.82 -5.48
N GLU A 36 -6.59 31.35 -4.29
CA GLU A 36 -6.88 29.96 -3.90
C GLU A 36 -8.37 29.65 -4.09
N TYR A 37 -8.64 28.40 -4.56
CA TYR A 37 -10.02 27.96 -4.75
C TYR A 37 -10.67 27.63 -3.41
N GLU A 38 -11.73 28.37 -3.07
CA GLU A 38 -12.54 28.15 -1.88
C GLU A 38 -13.92 27.59 -2.28
N PRO A 39 -14.22 26.31 -2.01
CA PRO A 39 -15.51 25.70 -2.41
C PRO A 39 -16.73 26.42 -1.87
N GLN A 40 -16.63 27.03 -0.67
CA GLN A 40 -17.73 27.81 -0.07
C GLN A 40 -18.01 29.11 -0.80
N ALA A 41 -16.99 29.74 -1.39
CA ALA A 41 -17.12 31.00 -2.12
C ALA A 41 -17.42 30.81 -3.61
N HIS A 42 -16.85 29.77 -4.21
CA HIS A 42 -16.84 29.52 -5.66
C HIS A 42 -17.84 28.43 -6.10
N GLY A 43 -18.39 27.66 -5.15
CA GLY A 43 -19.25 26.49 -5.42
C GLY A 43 -18.46 25.22 -5.77
N PRO A 44 -19.12 24.08 -5.92
CA PRO A 44 -18.45 22.82 -6.24
C PRO A 44 -17.94 22.82 -7.70
N LEU A 45 -16.78 22.20 -7.93
CA LEU A 45 -16.26 21.95 -9.29
C LEU A 45 -16.90 20.73 -9.93
N VAL A 46 -17.44 19.82 -9.11
CA VAL A 46 -18.05 18.54 -9.50
C VAL A 46 -19.45 18.43 -8.94
N SER A 47 -20.36 17.87 -9.72
CA SER A 47 -21.71 17.52 -9.28
C SER A 47 -22.10 16.17 -9.88
N PHE A 48 -22.79 15.33 -9.10
CA PHE A 48 -23.23 14.02 -9.55
C PHE A 48 -24.48 13.60 -8.78
N ASP A 49 -25.52 13.23 -9.52
CA ASP A 49 -26.85 12.90 -8.96
C ASP A 49 -27.03 11.39 -8.71
N GLY A 50 -25.98 10.56 -8.95
CA GLY A 50 -26.02 9.10 -8.82
C GLY A 50 -26.13 8.38 -10.16
N LEU A 51 -26.12 7.05 -10.10
CA LEU A 51 -26.27 6.16 -11.26
C LEU A 51 -27.70 5.61 -11.31
N ASP A 52 -28.33 5.65 -12.49
CA ASP A 52 -29.65 5.04 -12.67
C ASP A 52 -29.61 3.53 -12.40
N GLY A 53 -30.48 3.08 -11.51
CA GLY A 53 -30.59 1.65 -11.16
C GLY A 53 -29.64 1.17 -10.06
N TYR A 54 -28.80 2.04 -9.52
CA TYR A 54 -27.91 1.74 -8.40
C TYR A 54 -28.35 2.48 -7.14
N GLU A 55 -28.27 1.80 -6.00
CA GLU A 55 -28.40 2.40 -4.68
C GLU A 55 -27.03 2.93 -4.24
N GLU A 56 -26.96 4.18 -3.77
CA GLU A 56 -25.72 4.74 -3.22
C GLU A 56 -25.36 4.03 -1.92
N VAL A 57 -24.17 3.41 -1.88
CA VAL A 57 -23.63 2.73 -0.71
C VAL A 57 -22.63 3.62 0.00
N ASP A 58 -21.77 4.30 -0.77
CA ASP A 58 -20.73 5.17 -0.22
C ASP A 58 -20.39 6.31 -1.18
N ARG A 59 -19.85 7.40 -0.61
CA ARG A 59 -19.33 8.56 -1.37
C ARG A 59 -18.25 9.28 -0.58
N TYR A 60 -17.05 9.36 -1.14
CA TYR A 60 -15.93 10.04 -0.49
C TYR A 60 -14.99 10.73 -1.48
N TRP A 61 -14.29 11.76 -0.99
CA TRP A 61 -13.32 12.49 -1.79
C TRP A 61 -12.00 11.74 -1.87
N VAL A 62 -11.46 11.63 -3.07
CA VAL A 62 -10.09 11.13 -3.32
C VAL A 62 -9.15 12.28 -3.63
N ASN A 63 -9.65 13.36 -4.24
CA ASN A 63 -8.92 14.59 -4.50
C ASN A 63 -9.86 15.79 -4.37
N ALA A 64 -10.10 16.27 -3.16
CA ALA A 64 -10.96 17.44 -2.94
C ALA A 64 -10.25 18.73 -3.42
N PRO A 65 -10.93 19.63 -4.13
CA PRO A 65 -12.35 19.64 -4.50
C PRO A 65 -12.65 19.07 -5.89
N TYR A 66 -11.76 18.29 -6.49
CA TYR A 66 -11.80 17.92 -7.91
C TYR A 66 -12.42 16.55 -8.16
N ALA A 67 -12.05 15.53 -7.40
CA ALA A 67 -12.49 14.17 -7.67
C ALA A 67 -13.01 13.47 -6.43
N PHE A 68 -14.15 12.80 -6.57
CA PHE A 68 -14.71 11.92 -5.56
C PHE A 68 -15.17 10.60 -6.17
N VAL A 69 -15.31 9.62 -5.31
CA VAL A 69 -15.79 8.29 -5.66
C VAL A 69 -17.23 8.13 -5.20
N TYR A 70 -18.03 7.51 -6.05
CA TYR A 70 -19.38 7.04 -5.76
C TYR A 70 -19.39 5.53 -5.87
N ILE A 71 -19.78 4.85 -4.80
CA ILE A 71 -19.99 3.40 -4.81
C ILE A 71 -21.48 3.14 -4.90
N GLY A 72 -21.90 2.54 -6.02
CA GLY A 72 -23.28 2.11 -6.26
C GLY A 72 -23.43 0.60 -6.12
N TYR A 73 -24.57 0.14 -5.62
CA TYR A 73 -24.94 -1.26 -5.53
C TYR A 73 -26.14 -1.57 -6.42
N ASP A 74 -26.01 -2.55 -7.30
CA ASP A 74 -27.10 -3.11 -8.08
C ASP A 74 -27.64 -4.37 -7.39
N GLY A 75 -28.75 -4.23 -6.69
CA GLY A 75 -29.40 -5.35 -5.99
C GLY A 75 -30.00 -6.43 -6.90
N ALA A 76 -30.11 -6.19 -8.22
CA ALA A 76 -30.60 -7.19 -9.16
C ALA A 76 -29.49 -8.18 -9.58
N ASN A 77 -28.27 -7.70 -9.68
CA ASN A 77 -27.10 -8.49 -10.09
C ASN A 77 -26.17 -8.84 -8.92
N ASP A 78 -26.40 -8.28 -7.73
CA ASP A 78 -25.53 -8.39 -6.54
C ASP A 78 -24.11 -7.88 -6.83
N GLU A 79 -24.01 -6.71 -7.49
CA GLU A 79 -22.75 -6.12 -7.95
C GLU A 79 -22.57 -4.71 -7.42
N HIS A 80 -21.34 -4.38 -7.01
CA HIS A 80 -20.93 -3.02 -6.74
C HIS A 80 -20.31 -2.39 -7.98
N ARG A 81 -20.47 -1.06 -8.13
CA ARG A 81 -19.86 -0.26 -9.19
C ARG A 81 -19.08 0.88 -8.57
N TYR A 82 -17.82 1.00 -8.95
CA TYR A 82 -16.94 2.09 -8.55
C TYR A 82 -16.98 3.18 -9.63
N HIS A 83 -17.48 4.36 -9.30
CA HIS A 83 -17.63 5.44 -10.25
C HIS A 83 -16.81 6.66 -9.81
N VAL A 84 -15.77 6.98 -10.59
CA VAL A 84 -14.99 8.21 -10.43
C VAL A 84 -15.80 9.37 -11.00
N VAL A 85 -15.98 10.41 -10.21
CA VAL A 85 -16.64 11.66 -10.61
C VAL A 85 -15.62 12.77 -10.63
N GLU A 86 -15.44 13.36 -11.81
CA GLU A 86 -14.48 14.43 -12.09
C GLU A 86 -15.17 15.66 -12.67
N PRO A 87 -14.50 16.84 -12.74
CA PRO A 87 -15.09 18.05 -13.31
C PRO A 87 -15.49 17.85 -14.77
N GLY A 88 -16.77 18.12 -15.09
CA GLY A 88 -17.22 18.13 -16.48
C GLY A 88 -16.65 19.34 -17.22
N LEU A 89 -16.16 19.13 -18.45
CA LEU A 89 -15.72 20.20 -19.36
C LEU A 89 -16.74 20.39 -20.46
N ASP A 90 -17.01 21.64 -20.84
CA ASP A 90 -17.76 21.93 -22.05
C ASP A 90 -16.87 21.81 -23.31
N ASP A 91 -17.47 21.89 -24.49
CA ASP A 91 -16.74 21.76 -25.78
C ASP A 91 -15.60 22.78 -25.93
N PHE A 92 -15.79 24.01 -25.39
CA PHE A 92 -14.76 25.05 -25.43
C PHE A 92 -13.62 24.75 -24.45
N GLU A 93 -13.94 24.31 -23.24
CA GLU A 93 -12.96 23.93 -22.23
C GLU A 93 -12.13 22.71 -22.68
N GLN A 94 -12.75 21.75 -23.40
CA GLN A 94 -12.04 20.62 -23.99
C GLN A 94 -11.03 21.05 -25.07
N ASP A 95 -11.46 21.87 -26.04
CA ASP A 95 -10.57 22.40 -27.08
C ASP A 95 -9.42 23.24 -26.46
N LEU A 96 -9.72 24.00 -25.41
CA LEU A 96 -8.73 24.82 -24.70
C LEU A 96 -7.74 23.95 -23.92
N LEU A 97 -8.22 22.88 -23.27
CA LEU A 97 -7.38 21.92 -22.55
C LEU A 97 -6.36 21.27 -23.48
N GLU A 98 -6.81 20.79 -24.65
CA GLU A 98 -5.91 20.18 -25.65
C GLU A 98 -4.81 21.16 -26.10
N THR A 99 -5.18 22.42 -26.33
CA THR A 99 -4.22 23.46 -26.74
C THR A 99 -3.22 23.78 -25.65
N LEU A 100 -3.70 23.96 -24.39
CA LEU A 100 -2.84 24.22 -23.23
C LEU A 100 -1.89 23.04 -22.98
N TYR A 101 -2.40 21.81 -23.08
CA TYR A 101 -1.58 20.60 -22.90
C TYR A 101 -0.42 20.54 -23.91
N ASP A 102 -0.70 20.76 -25.21
CA ASP A 102 0.34 20.72 -26.24
C ASP A 102 1.40 21.81 -26.02
N ASP A 103 1.00 23.05 -25.73
CA ASP A 103 1.92 24.16 -25.56
C ASP A 103 2.74 24.06 -24.26
N ILE A 104 2.15 23.58 -23.15
CA ILE A 104 2.88 23.34 -21.90
C ILE A 104 3.86 22.19 -22.11
N ARG A 105 3.45 21.09 -22.74
CA ARG A 105 4.35 19.96 -23.04
C ARG A 105 5.56 20.42 -23.86
N ASP A 106 5.34 21.23 -24.89
CA ASP A 106 6.42 21.73 -25.73
C ASP A 106 7.34 22.69 -24.96
N ALA A 107 6.82 23.51 -24.04
CA ALA A 107 7.61 24.36 -23.17
C ALA A 107 8.48 23.54 -22.19
N LEU A 108 7.92 22.51 -21.55
CA LEU A 108 8.63 21.67 -20.59
C LEU A 108 9.78 20.86 -21.24
N ILE A 109 9.67 20.49 -22.52
CA ILE A 109 10.77 19.83 -23.26
C ILE A 109 12.00 20.74 -23.37
N TYR A 110 11.83 22.06 -23.44
CA TYR A 110 12.94 23.01 -23.54
C TYR A 110 13.55 23.36 -22.17
N ASP A 111 12.79 23.28 -21.08
CA ASP A 111 13.23 23.63 -19.73
C ASP A 111 13.67 22.42 -18.86
N ALA A 112 13.84 21.24 -19.44
CA ALA A 112 14.13 19.97 -18.77
C ALA A 112 15.42 19.92 -17.90
N VAL A 113 15.99 21.06 -17.55
CA VAL A 113 17.22 21.20 -16.71
C VAL A 113 16.89 21.61 -15.26
N TYR A 114 15.64 21.97 -14.97
CA TYR A 114 15.24 22.52 -13.67
C TYR A 114 14.05 21.76 -13.08
N GLU A 115 14.28 21.04 -11.98
CA GLU A 115 13.20 20.51 -11.14
C GLU A 115 12.75 21.64 -10.20
N PRO A 116 11.54 22.19 -10.34
CA PRO A 116 11.07 23.26 -9.47
C PRO A 116 10.76 22.74 -8.08
N GLU A 117 11.01 23.56 -7.05
CA GLU A 117 10.64 23.24 -5.65
C GLU A 117 9.12 23.14 -5.45
N ASP A 118 8.32 23.74 -6.34
CA ASP A 118 6.87 23.71 -6.33
C ASP A 118 6.32 23.61 -7.77
N PRO A 119 6.19 22.37 -8.31
CA PRO A 119 5.70 22.13 -9.67
C PRO A 119 4.27 22.65 -9.90
N GLU A 120 3.40 22.53 -8.89
CA GLU A 120 2.00 22.98 -8.97
C GLU A 120 1.90 24.48 -9.23
N SER A 121 2.65 25.29 -8.50
CA SER A 121 2.68 26.75 -8.70
C SER A 121 3.26 27.14 -10.05
N VAL A 122 4.25 26.42 -10.53
CA VAL A 122 4.84 26.66 -11.87
C VAL A 122 3.82 26.37 -12.96
N LEU A 123 3.13 25.24 -12.87
CA LEU A 123 2.09 24.88 -13.83
C LEU A 123 0.93 25.89 -13.85
N LYS A 124 0.49 26.37 -12.69
CA LYS A 124 -0.52 27.43 -12.57
C LYS A 124 -0.09 28.74 -13.26
N GLU A 125 1.15 29.13 -13.07
CA GLU A 125 1.68 30.36 -13.66
C GLU A 125 1.85 30.25 -15.18
N GLN A 126 2.36 29.11 -15.68
CA GLN A 126 2.44 28.84 -17.12
C GLN A 126 1.06 28.85 -17.78
N MET A 127 0.08 28.19 -17.15
CA MET A 127 -1.30 28.20 -17.63
C MET A 127 -1.87 29.63 -17.73
N LYS A 128 -1.65 30.47 -16.70
CA LYS A 128 -2.06 31.89 -16.74
C LYS A 128 -1.42 32.64 -17.89
N GLN A 129 -0.10 32.51 -18.05
CA GLN A 129 0.65 33.17 -19.10
C GLN A 129 0.11 32.80 -20.49
N LEU A 130 -0.13 31.51 -20.74
CA LEU A 130 -0.68 31.05 -22.01
C LEU A 130 -2.12 31.58 -22.25
N LEU A 131 -2.98 31.60 -21.25
CA LEU A 131 -4.31 32.18 -21.36
C LEU A 131 -4.27 33.67 -21.71
N GLU A 132 -3.34 34.43 -21.12
CA GLU A 132 -3.09 35.85 -21.47
C GLU A 132 -2.59 35.98 -22.91
N GLU A 133 -1.65 35.17 -23.36
CA GLU A 133 -1.13 35.16 -24.74
C GLU A 133 -2.21 34.81 -25.77
N TYR A 134 -3.12 33.90 -25.45
CA TYR A 134 -4.26 33.57 -26.30
C TYR A 134 -5.35 34.67 -26.28
N GLY A 135 -5.31 35.57 -25.30
CA GLY A 135 -6.37 36.56 -25.08
C GLY A 135 -7.69 35.90 -24.69
N VAL A 136 -7.61 34.81 -23.93
CA VAL A 136 -8.76 34.01 -23.47
C VAL A 136 -9.03 34.36 -22.00
N GLU A 137 -10.20 34.87 -21.72
CA GLU A 137 -10.70 35.14 -20.36
C GLU A 137 -11.66 34.02 -19.95
N ILE A 138 -11.34 33.32 -18.86
CA ILE A 138 -12.18 32.26 -18.26
C ILE A 138 -12.48 32.56 -16.79
N GLY A 139 -13.60 32.04 -16.31
CA GLY A 139 -13.96 32.15 -14.90
C GLY A 139 -13.10 31.26 -14.02
N MET A 140 -13.07 31.52 -12.72
CA MET A 140 -12.24 30.77 -11.75
C MET A 140 -12.57 29.26 -11.77
N ASN A 141 -13.84 28.88 -11.85
CA ASN A 141 -14.25 27.48 -11.90
C ASN A 141 -13.69 26.77 -13.15
N ALA A 142 -13.76 27.42 -14.32
CA ALA A 142 -13.19 26.89 -15.55
C ALA A 142 -11.66 26.76 -15.44
N PHE A 143 -10.99 27.77 -14.86
CA PHE A 143 -9.55 27.72 -14.62
C PHE A 143 -9.16 26.50 -13.79
N TYR A 144 -9.82 26.26 -12.64
CA TYR A 144 -9.49 25.16 -11.77
C TYR A 144 -9.92 23.79 -12.33
N ARG A 145 -10.97 23.70 -13.16
CA ARG A 145 -11.29 22.46 -13.90
C ARG A 145 -10.19 22.13 -14.89
N LEU A 146 -9.74 23.09 -15.69
CA LEU A 146 -8.65 22.89 -16.66
C LEU A 146 -7.33 22.57 -15.95
N PHE A 147 -7.04 23.30 -14.87
CA PHE A 147 -5.85 23.06 -14.05
C PHE A 147 -5.82 21.63 -13.49
N TYR A 148 -6.92 21.10 -13.01
CA TYR A 148 -7.01 19.73 -12.54
C TYR A 148 -6.58 18.72 -13.62
N TYR A 149 -7.07 18.87 -14.84
CA TYR A 149 -6.72 17.96 -15.94
C TYR A 149 -5.26 18.10 -16.39
N LEU A 150 -4.71 19.31 -16.39
CA LEU A 150 -3.30 19.54 -16.69
C LEU A 150 -2.40 18.98 -15.60
N HIS A 151 -2.72 19.24 -14.32
CA HIS A 151 -1.96 18.74 -13.19
C HIS A 151 -1.87 17.21 -13.20
N ARG A 152 -3.00 16.51 -13.32
CA ARG A 152 -2.99 15.04 -13.37
C ARG A 152 -2.26 14.47 -14.59
N ALA A 153 -2.19 15.24 -15.71
CA ALA A 153 -1.50 14.81 -16.92
C ALA A 153 0.02 14.98 -16.85
N PHE A 154 0.53 16.00 -16.16
CA PHE A 154 1.97 16.29 -16.06
C PHE A 154 2.60 15.76 -14.78
N GLU A 155 1.89 15.83 -13.65
CA GLU A 155 2.39 15.46 -12.33
C GLU A 155 1.79 14.16 -11.80
N GLY A 156 0.61 13.74 -12.31
CA GLY A 156 -0.12 12.55 -11.85
C GLY A 156 -0.08 11.39 -12.84
N PHE A 157 -1.07 10.51 -12.69
CA PHE A 157 -1.24 9.29 -13.48
C PHE A 157 -2.35 9.41 -14.53
N GLU A 158 -2.61 10.63 -15.08
CA GLU A 158 -3.67 10.90 -16.05
C GLU A 158 -5.06 10.39 -15.60
N LYS A 159 -5.76 9.59 -16.45
CA LYS A 159 -7.07 9.00 -16.11
C LYS A 159 -7.03 8.07 -14.90
N LEU A 160 -5.85 7.53 -14.60
CA LEU A 160 -5.64 6.65 -13.46
C LEU A 160 -5.48 7.41 -12.14
N ASP A 161 -5.19 8.70 -12.19
CA ASP A 161 -4.83 9.52 -11.03
C ASP A 161 -5.83 9.41 -9.85
N PRO A 162 -7.16 9.53 -10.04
CA PRO A 162 -8.11 9.36 -8.93
C PRO A 162 -8.05 7.99 -8.27
N LEU A 163 -7.78 6.92 -9.04
CA LEU A 163 -7.63 5.57 -8.52
C LEU A 163 -6.33 5.41 -7.73
N MET A 164 -5.27 6.06 -8.21
CA MET A 164 -3.98 6.06 -7.50
C MET A 164 -4.02 6.86 -6.20
N GLN A 165 -4.86 7.87 -6.10
CA GLN A 165 -5.03 8.68 -4.89
C GLN A 165 -5.99 8.04 -3.87
N ASP A 166 -6.82 7.08 -4.26
CA ASP A 166 -7.76 6.42 -3.35
C ASP A 166 -7.05 5.46 -2.36
N PRO A 167 -7.06 5.73 -1.05
CA PRO A 167 -6.38 4.90 -0.07
C PRO A 167 -7.02 3.50 0.12
N TYR A 168 -8.24 3.29 -0.37
CA TYR A 168 -8.94 2.01 -0.26
C TYR A 168 -8.66 1.06 -1.43
N ILE A 169 -7.99 1.51 -2.49
CA ILE A 169 -7.59 0.66 -3.61
C ILE A 169 -6.22 0.02 -3.34
N GLU A 170 -6.17 -1.30 -3.42
CA GLU A 170 -4.93 -2.10 -3.29
C GLU A 170 -4.30 -2.38 -4.67
N ASP A 171 -5.12 -2.83 -5.65
CA ASP A 171 -4.67 -3.16 -7.00
C ASP A 171 -5.56 -2.48 -8.06
N VAL A 172 -4.98 -2.12 -9.21
CA VAL A 172 -5.70 -1.61 -10.39
C VAL A 172 -5.31 -2.44 -11.61
N SER A 173 -6.29 -2.96 -12.34
CA SER A 173 -6.08 -3.76 -13.56
C SER A 173 -6.72 -3.12 -14.78
N CYS A 174 -5.98 -3.09 -15.90
CA CYS A 174 -6.45 -2.76 -17.22
C CYS A 174 -6.21 -3.95 -18.16
N ASP A 175 -7.27 -4.56 -18.66
CA ASP A 175 -7.21 -5.81 -19.42
C ASP A 175 -7.36 -5.61 -20.94
N GLY A 176 -7.13 -4.40 -21.45
CA GLY A 176 -7.15 -4.10 -22.89
C GLY A 176 -7.95 -2.86 -23.28
N TYR A 177 -8.02 -2.61 -24.58
CA TYR A 177 -8.66 -1.44 -25.19
C TYR A 177 -10.18 -1.44 -24.98
N GLY A 178 -10.74 -0.31 -24.55
CA GLY A 178 -12.16 -0.12 -24.32
C GLY A 178 -12.75 -0.96 -23.18
N VAL A 179 -11.92 -1.69 -22.43
CA VAL A 179 -12.34 -2.46 -21.29
C VAL A 179 -12.31 -1.53 -20.05
N PRO A 180 -13.39 -1.47 -19.24
CA PRO A 180 -13.35 -0.77 -17.97
C PRO A 180 -12.23 -1.30 -17.07
N LEU A 181 -11.58 -0.41 -16.33
CA LEU A 181 -10.61 -0.82 -15.32
C LEU A 181 -11.32 -1.56 -14.18
N PHE A 182 -10.63 -2.54 -13.63
CA PHE A 182 -11.02 -3.21 -12.39
C PHE A 182 -10.11 -2.78 -11.27
N VAL A 183 -10.67 -2.58 -10.09
CA VAL A 183 -9.93 -2.25 -8.87
C VAL A 183 -10.20 -3.28 -7.80
N TYR A 184 -9.16 -3.63 -7.04
CA TYR A 184 -9.34 -4.37 -5.79
C TYR A 184 -9.47 -3.35 -4.66
N HIS A 185 -10.71 -3.21 -4.17
CA HIS A 185 -11.04 -2.27 -3.09
C HIS A 185 -11.06 -3.00 -1.75
N ALA A 186 -10.53 -2.38 -0.71
CA ALA A 186 -10.38 -3.00 0.61
C ALA A 186 -11.71 -3.52 1.21
N GLU A 187 -12.84 -2.83 0.94
CA GLU A 187 -14.17 -3.21 1.44
C GLU A 187 -15.03 -3.95 0.40
N TYR A 188 -14.99 -3.51 -0.87
CA TYR A 188 -15.88 -4.01 -1.92
C TYR A 188 -15.23 -5.07 -2.82
N THR A 189 -13.96 -5.40 -2.59
CA THR A 189 -13.17 -6.39 -3.35
C THR A 189 -13.00 -6.02 -4.83
N ASP A 190 -13.20 -6.94 -5.76
CA ASP A 190 -13.04 -6.72 -7.19
C ASP A 190 -14.24 -5.93 -7.74
N VAL A 191 -14.04 -4.66 -8.12
CA VAL A 191 -15.11 -3.75 -8.56
C VAL A 191 -14.76 -3.14 -9.91
N GLU A 192 -15.72 -3.13 -10.83
CA GLU A 192 -15.61 -2.47 -12.12
C GLU A 192 -15.76 -0.96 -11.98
N THR A 193 -14.90 -0.20 -12.69
CA THR A 193 -14.91 1.26 -12.70
C THR A 193 -15.58 1.82 -13.95
N ASN A 194 -15.75 3.16 -14.02
CA ASN A 194 -16.15 3.88 -15.23
C ASN A 194 -14.94 4.40 -16.05
N VAL A 195 -13.72 4.02 -15.69
CA VAL A 195 -12.50 4.45 -16.38
C VAL A 195 -12.10 3.41 -17.43
N SER A 196 -11.81 3.83 -18.65
CA SER A 196 -11.32 2.98 -19.73
C SER A 196 -10.36 3.76 -20.62
N TYR A 197 -9.57 3.04 -21.42
CA TYR A 197 -8.61 3.60 -22.35
C TYR A 197 -8.90 3.11 -23.78
N GLU A 198 -8.84 4.03 -24.73
CA GLU A 198 -8.78 3.68 -26.15
C GLU A 198 -7.37 3.23 -26.54
N GLN A 199 -7.23 2.62 -27.74
CA GLN A 199 -5.98 1.98 -28.16
C GLN A 199 -4.76 2.93 -28.07
N GLU A 200 -4.83 4.08 -28.74
CA GLU A 200 -3.68 5.00 -28.80
C GLU A 200 -3.33 5.58 -27.42
N GLU A 201 -4.35 5.81 -26.58
CA GLU A 201 -4.16 6.27 -25.20
C GLU A 201 -3.45 5.21 -24.35
N LEU A 202 -3.92 3.94 -24.40
CA LEU A 202 -3.37 2.88 -23.55
C LEU A 202 -1.93 2.55 -23.94
N ASP A 203 -1.64 2.45 -25.24
CA ASP A 203 -0.29 2.20 -25.74
C ASP A 203 0.67 3.32 -25.29
N GLY A 204 0.25 4.57 -25.44
CA GLY A 204 1.01 5.74 -24.98
C GLY A 204 1.22 5.75 -23.46
N PHE A 205 0.18 5.41 -22.69
CA PHE A 205 0.22 5.35 -21.24
C PHE A 205 1.19 4.27 -20.73
N VAL A 206 1.11 3.05 -21.27
CA VAL A 206 2.01 1.93 -20.90
C VAL A 206 3.47 2.27 -21.20
N VAL A 207 3.75 2.84 -22.38
CA VAL A 207 5.12 3.28 -22.73
C VAL A 207 5.62 4.35 -21.78
N ARG A 208 4.77 5.33 -21.40
CA ARG A 208 5.17 6.39 -20.49
C ARG A 208 5.42 5.85 -19.07
N LEU A 209 4.58 4.96 -18.53
CA LEU A 209 4.81 4.34 -17.22
C LEU A 209 6.15 3.61 -17.17
N ALA A 210 6.49 2.86 -18.22
CA ALA A 210 7.79 2.21 -18.34
C ALA A 210 8.94 3.25 -18.34
N GLN A 211 8.83 4.32 -19.11
CA GLN A 211 9.85 5.38 -19.20
C GLN A 211 10.03 6.14 -17.88
N GLN A 212 8.95 6.50 -17.20
CA GLN A 212 8.99 7.16 -15.89
C GLN A 212 9.69 6.30 -14.83
N SER A 213 9.62 4.99 -14.98
CA SER A 213 10.29 4.01 -14.12
C SER A 213 11.71 3.65 -14.58
N GLY A 214 12.23 4.34 -15.60
CA GLY A 214 13.56 4.06 -16.15
C GLY A 214 13.67 2.74 -16.93
N ARG A 215 12.54 2.14 -17.29
CA ARG A 215 12.46 0.91 -18.10
C ARG A 215 12.13 1.23 -19.57
N HIS A 216 12.43 0.29 -20.44
CA HIS A 216 12.08 0.38 -21.83
C HIS A 216 11.15 -0.78 -22.21
N ILE A 217 10.03 -0.46 -22.85
CA ILE A 217 9.08 -1.43 -23.39
C ILE A 217 8.93 -1.20 -24.91
N SER A 218 8.83 -2.25 -25.69
CA SER A 218 8.73 -2.18 -27.16
C SER A 218 8.05 -3.44 -27.71
N ILE A 219 7.70 -3.42 -28.99
CA ILE A 219 7.14 -4.60 -29.68
C ILE A 219 8.10 -5.80 -29.61
N GLY A 220 9.41 -5.58 -29.56
CA GLY A 220 10.41 -6.65 -29.47
C GLY A 220 10.61 -7.18 -28.04
N ASP A 221 10.25 -6.40 -27.04
CA ASP A 221 10.26 -6.74 -25.62
C ASP A 221 9.00 -6.15 -24.97
N PRO A 222 7.85 -6.82 -25.15
CA PRO A 222 6.55 -6.24 -24.89
C PRO A 222 6.04 -6.38 -23.47
N VAL A 223 6.77 -7.03 -22.55
CA VAL A 223 6.37 -7.23 -21.16
C VAL A 223 7.47 -6.74 -20.23
N THR A 224 7.12 -5.93 -19.23
CA THR A 224 8.09 -5.48 -18.23
C THR A 224 7.44 -5.29 -16.87
N GLU A 225 8.14 -5.72 -15.84
CA GLU A 225 7.82 -5.40 -14.46
C GLU A 225 8.65 -4.20 -14.00
N THR A 226 8.02 -3.26 -13.29
CA THR A 226 8.71 -2.06 -12.83
C THR A 226 8.13 -1.51 -11.53
N THR A 227 8.89 -0.62 -10.88
CA THR A 227 8.40 0.18 -9.76
C THR A 227 8.18 1.61 -10.23
N LEU A 228 6.97 2.12 -10.04
CA LEU A 228 6.58 3.49 -10.40
C LEU A 228 7.24 4.50 -9.46
N PRO A 229 7.26 5.81 -9.82
CA PRO A 229 7.87 6.84 -8.98
C PRO A 229 7.27 6.97 -7.57
N ASP A 230 5.98 6.64 -7.41
CA ASP A 230 5.29 6.60 -6.11
C ASP A 230 5.58 5.34 -5.26
N GLY A 231 6.41 4.43 -5.78
CA GLY A 231 6.73 3.16 -5.14
C GLY A 231 5.81 1.99 -5.48
N SER A 232 4.72 2.23 -6.21
CA SER A 232 3.80 1.19 -6.67
C SER A 232 4.48 0.23 -7.66
N ARG A 233 4.09 -1.04 -7.63
CA ARG A 233 4.61 -2.07 -8.55
C ARG A 233 3.68 -2.20 -9.75
N ALA A 234 4.23 -2.15 -10.96
CA ALA A 234 3.49 -2.27 -12.19
C ALA A 234 4.00 -3.44 -13.04
N GLU A 235 3.10 -4.28 -13.49
CA GLU A 235 3.30 -5.23 -14.58
C GLU A 235 2.69 -4.63 -15.84
N LEU A 236 3.49 -4.42 -16.87
CA LEU A 236 3.11 -3.73 -18.10
C LEU A 236 3.24 -4.67 -19.31
N ALA A 237 2.24 -4.67 -20.18
CA ALA A 237 2.26 -5.40 -21.46
C ALA A 237 1.86 -4.46 -22.60
N LEU A 238 2.63 -4.45 -23.70
CA LEU A 238 2.43 -3.56 -24.84
C LEU A 238 1.95 -4.33 -26.07
N GLY A 239 0.78 -3.92 -26.59
CA GLY A 239 0.26 -4.36 -27.87
C GLY A 239 -0.44 -5.72 -27.87
N GLU A 240 -1.05 -6.07 -29.01
CA GLU A 240 -1.88 -7.26 -29.19
C GLU A 240 -1.08 -8.58 -29.33
N GLU A 241 0.25 -8.51 -29.49
CA GLU A 241 1.07 -9.70 -29.73
C GLU A 241 1.16 -10.61 -28.51
N VAL A 242 1.05 -10.03 -27.30
CA VAL A 242 1.12 -10.77 -26.02
C VAL A 242 -0.27 -10.85 -25.37
N THR A 243 -0.99 -9.75 -25.37
CA THR A 243 -2.34 -9.63 -24.79
C THR A 243 -3.36 -9.39 -25.92
N PRO A 244 -4.17 -10.39 -26.31
CA PRO A 244 -5.04 -10.27 -27.49
C PRO A 244 -6.09 -9.16 -27.48
N ARG A 245 -6.31 -8.51 -26.33
CA ARG A 245 -7.21 -7.36 -26.19
C ARG A 245 -6.50 -6.01 -26.29
N GLY A 246 -5.19 -6.02 -26.58
CA GLY A 246 -4.35 -4.83 -26.63
C GLY A 246 -3.43 -4.69 -25.43
N SER A 247 -2.79 -3.55 -25.29
CA SER A 247 -1.94 -3.26 -24.13
C SER A 247 -2.69 -3.47 -22.83
N ALA A 248 -1.97 -3.86 -21.80
CA ALA A 248 -2.54 -4.15 -20.48
C ALA A 248 -1.57 -3.73 -19.37
N PHE A 249 -2.11 -3.46 -18.18
CA PHE A 249 -1.29 -3.27 -17.00
C PHE A 249 -2.00 -3.75 -15.73
N THR A 250 -1.21 -4.16 -14.75
CA THR A 250 -1.69 -4.33 -13.38
C THR A 250 -0.77 -3.54 -12.46
N ILE A 251 -1.34 -2.67 -11.65
CA ILE A 251 -0.59 -1.86 -10.67
C ILE A 251 -1.02 -2.28 -9.29
N ARG A 252 -0.06 -2.72 -8.47
CA ARG A 252 -0.22 -2.89 -7.03
C ARG A 252 0.28 -1.64 -6.35
N LYS A 253 -0.63 -0.91 -5.73
CA LYS A 253 -0.32 0.36 -5.09
C LYS A 253 0.57 0.17 -3.87
N TYR A 254 1.55 1.03 -3.76
CA TYR A 254 2.32 1.19 -2.53
C TYR A 254 1.54 2.05 -1.54
N SER A 255 1.35 1.55 -0.33
CA SER A 255 0.77 2.35 0.77
C SER A 255 1.89 2.86 1.67
N GLU A 256 2.03 4.18 1.77
CA GLU A 256 2.97 4.80 2.71
C GLU A 256 2.55 4.62 4.17
N ASP A 257 1.24 4.44 4.41
CA ASP A 257 0.66 4.28 5.75
C ASP A 257 0.35 2.80 6.02
N PRO A 258 1.25 2.08 6.68
CA PRO A 258 1.04 0.68 7.01
C PRO A 258 -0.05 0.53 8.07
N PHE A 259 -0.79 -0.56 8.01
CA PHE A 259 -1.74 -0.91 9.06
C PHE A 259 -1.03 -1.06 10.40
N THR A 260 -1.62 -0.46 11.44
CA THR A 260 -1.13 -0.64 12.80
C THR A 260 -1.62 -1.97 13.39
N PRO A 261 -0.95 -2.50 14.43
CA PRO A 261 -1.47 -3.62 15.20
C PRO A 261 -2.89 -3.38 15.75
N ALA A 262 -3.21 -2.14 16.15
CA ALA A 262 -4.55 -1.77 16.60
C ALA A 262 -5.59 -1.96 15.49
N ARG A 263 -5.29 -1.50 14.27
CA ARG A 263 -6.17 -1.71 13.11
C ARG A 263 -6.39 -3.19 12.77
N LEU A 264 -5.35 -4.04 12.90
CA LEU A 264 -5.50 -5.48 12.70
C LEU A 264 -6.37 -6.16 13.76
N VAL A 265 -6.41 -5.61 14.97
CA VAL A 265 -7.34 -6.05 16.03
C VAL A 265 -8.77 -5.61 15.71
N ASP A 266 -8.99 -4.37 15.28
CA ASP A 266 -10.32 -3.87 14.87
C ASP A 266 -10.92 -4.68 13.72
N LEU A 267 -10.10 -5.10 12.77
CA LEU A 267 -10.49 -5.98 11.66
C LEU A 267 -10.66 -7.45 12.08
N ASN A 268 -10.43 -7.79 13.36
CA ASN A 268 -10.43 -9.15 13.88
C ASN A 268 -9.47 -10.09 13.12
N THR A 269 -8.40 -9.54 12.51
CA THR A 269 -7.34 -10.35 11.91
C THR A 269 -6.52 -11.05 12.99
N PHE A 270 -6.30 -10.37 14.09
CA PHE A 270 -5.75 -10.86 15.35
C PHE A 270 -6.63 -10.39 16.51
N ASP A 271 -6.51 -11.03 17.66
CA ASP A 271 -7.04 -10.49 18.90
C ASP A 271 -5.96 -9.77 19.75
N LEU A 272 -6.40 -9.16 20.83
CA LEU A 272 -5.52 -8.43 21.75
C LEU A 272 -4.49 -9.35 22.45
N ASP A 273 -4.85 -10.61 22.70
CA ASP A 273 -3.97 -11.57 23.37
C ASP A 273 -2.84 -12.01 22.44
N GLN A 274 -3.15 -12.28 21.17
CA GLN A 274 -2.16 -12.57 20.12
C GLN A 274 -1.20 -11.39 19.92
N MET A 275 -1.72 -10.14 19.84
CA MET A 275 -0.88 -8.96 19.66
C MET A 275 0.00 -8.67 20.89
N ALA A 276 -0.51 -8.85 22.09
CA ALA A 276 0.29 -8.72 23.32
C ALA A 276 1.40 -9.78 23.41
N TYR A 277 1.09 -11.01 22.99
CA TYR A 277 2.04 -12.11 22.87
C TYR A 277 3.14 -11.78 21.85
N LEU A 278 2.77 -11.38 20.61
CA LEU A 278 3.73 -11.02 19.57
C LEU A 278 4.62 -9.84 19.99
N TRP A 279 4.05 -8.83 20.64
CA TRP A 279 4.84 -7.71 21.17
C TRP A 279 5.91 -8.19 22.14
N LEU A 280 5.54 -9.02 23.12
CA LEU A 280 6.50 -9.55 24.09
C LEU A 280 7.56 -10.46 23.45
N ALA A 281 7.15 -11.29 22.49
CA ALA A 281 8.05 -12.16 21.73
C ALA A 281 9.07 -11.34 20.91
N ILE A 282 8.62 -10.30 20.21
CA ILE A 282 9.47 -9.40 19.42
C ILE A 282 10.48 -8.68 20.32
N GLU A 283 10.04 -8.12 21.43
CA GLU A 283 10.92 -7.49 22.44
C GLU A 283 11.96 -8.46 23.00
N SER A 284 11.64 -9.76 23.00
CA SER A 284 12.52 -10.83 23.49
C SER A 284 13.32 -11.51 22.37
N ASN A 285 13.46 -10.86 21.22
CA ASN A 285 14.25 -11.29 20.06
C ASN A 285 13.85 -12.66 19.50
N LYS A 286 12.56 -13.02 19.54
CA LYS A 286 12.04 -14.24 18.91
C LYS A 286 11.84 -14.02 17.41
N SER A 287 12.28 -14.98 16.59
CA SER A 287 12.17 -14.94 15.12
C SER A 287 10.79 -15.39 14.66
N LEU A 288 10.23 -14.69 13.64
CA LEU A 288 8.87 -14.89 13.15
C LEU A 288 8.83 -15.19 11.65
N LEU A 289 7.95 -16.12 11.27
CA LEU A 289 7.59 -16.37 9.87
C LEU A 289 6.07 -16.23 9.68
N PHE A 290 5.65 -15.40 8.73
CA PHE A 290 4.24 -15.26 8.34
C PHE A 290 3.97 -16.07 7.08
N ALA A 291 3.10 -17.08 7.18
CA ALA A 291 2.70 -17.91 6.05
C ALA A 291 1.23 -17.64 5.66
N GLY A 292 0.89 -17.89 4.42
CA GLY A 292 -0.49 -17.76 3.92
C GLY A 292 -0.54 -17.71 2.40
N GLY A 293 -1.74 -17.83 1.84
CA GLY A 293 -1.99 -17.68 0.41
C GLY A 293 -1.80 -16.24 -0.08
N THR A 294 -2.07 -16.02 -1.37
CA THR A 294 -2.10 -14.66 -1.95
C THR A 294 -3.19 -13.83 -1.28
N ALA A 295 -2.94 -12.55 -1.09
CA ALA A 295 -3.85 -11.58 -0.45
C ALA A 295 -4.33 -11.94 0.97
N SER A 296 -3.65 -12.87 1.67
CA SER A 296 -3.99 -13.23 3.06
C SER A 296 -3.51 -12.22 4.12
N GLY A 297 -2.73 -11.21 3.74
CA GLY A 297 -2.23 -10.15 4.62
C GLY A 297 -0.91 -10.47 5.34
N LYS A 298 -0.07 -11.38 4.80
CA LYS A 298 1.23 -11.76 5.39
C LYS A 298 2.15 -10.57 5.61
N THR A 299 2.46 -9.85 4.54
CA THR A 299 3.36 -8.69 4.56
C THR A 299 2.77 -7.56 5.41
N THR A 300 1.47 -7.32 5.28
CA THR A 300 0.75 -6.34 6.10
C THR A 300 0.86 -6.65 7.60
N SER A 301 0.67 -7.92 7.99
CA SER A 301 0.79 -8.33 9.39
C SER A 301 2.23 -8.28 9.90
N MET A 302 3.19 -8.70 9.08
CA MET A 302 4.62 -8.59 9.42
C MET A 302 5.04 -7.13 9.59
N ASN A 303 4.60 -6.24 8.70
CA ASN A 303 4.88 -4.81 8.80
C ASN A 303 4.25 -4.22 10.07
N ALA A 304 2.99 -4.51 10.35
CA ALA A 304 2.30 -4.04 11.55
C ALA A 304 3.04 -4.47 12.84
N VAL A 305 3.35 -5.75 13.00
CA VAL A 305 4.02 -6.22 14.23
C VAL A 305 5.46 -5.72 14.31
N SER A 306 6.10 -5.35 13.19
CA SER A 306 7.44 -4.75 13.21
C SER A 306 7.47 -3.39 13.95
N MET A 307 6.31 -2.74 14.15
CA MET A 307 6.21 -1.54 15.02
C MET A 307 6.48 -1.85 16.50
N PHE A 308 6.47 -3.12 16.90
CA PHE A 308 6.88 -3.54 18.24
C PHE A 308 8.39 -3.72 18.40
N ILE A 309 9.19 -3.58 17.36
CA ILE A 309 10.65 -3.64 17.47
C ILE A 309 11.14 -2.48 18.36
N PRO A 310 12.03 -2.74 19.36
CA PRO A 310 12.52 -1.69 20.24
C PRO A 310 13.16 -0.52 19.48
N PRO A 311 12.87 0.75 19.84
CA PRO A 311 13.15 1.93 19.00
C PRO A 311 14.63 2.22 18.72
N ARG A 312 15.54 1.65 19.53
CA ARG A 312 16.99 1.84 19.35
C ARG A 312 17.67 0.73 18.57
N SER A 313 16.94 -0.32 18.27
CA SER A 313 17.48 -1.47 17.55
C SER A 313 17.80 -1.10 16.10
N LYS A 314 18.89 -1.68 15.60
CA LYS A 314 19.21 -1.57 14.17
C LYS A 314 18.37 -2.58 13.40
N VAL A 315 17.51 -2.05 12.52
CA VAL A 315 16.65 -2.84 11.64
C VAL A 315 17.16 -2.75 10.21
N LEU A 316 17.18 -3.87 9.52
CA LEU A 316 17.48 -3.95 8.10
C LEU A 316 16.37 -4.69 7.39
N THR A 317 15.79 -4.08 6.33
CA THR A 317 14.77 -4.72 5.49
C THR A 317 15.35 -5.05 4.12
N ILE A 318 14.96 -6.20 3.58
CA ILE A 318 15.34 -6.68 2.24
C ILE A 318 14.10 -7.15 1.53
N GLU A 319 13.82 -6.58 0.36
CA GLU A 319 12.59 -6.80 -0.38
C GLU A 319 12.87 -6.86 -1.89
N ASP A 320 12.01 -7.54 -2.64
CA ASP A 320 12.04 -7.48 -4.10
C ASP A 320 11.44 -6.15 -4.57
N THR A 321 10.34 -5.73 -3.96
CA THR A 321 9.72 -4.44 -4.13
C THR A 321 9.42 -3.87 -2.75
N ARG A 322 9.51 -2.57 -2.57
CA ARG A 322 9.30 -1.93 -1.29
C ARG A 322 7.82 -2.02 -0.88
N GLU A 323 7.54 -2.80 0.16
CA GLU A 323 6.22 -2.94 0.78
C GLU A 323 6.26 -2.56 2.27
N LEU A 324 7.45 -2.65 2.89
CA LEU A 324 7.61 -2.36 4.31
C LEU A 324 7.88 -0.88 4.56
N SER A 325 7.21 -0.35 5.57
CA SER A 325 7.42 1.01 6.06
C SER A 325 7.59 0.98 7.57
N LEU A 326 8.75 1.39 8.07
CA LEU A 326 9.09 1.38 9.49
C LEU A 326 9.42 2.80 9.96
N TYR A 327 8.95 3.15 11.16
CA TYR A 327 9.28 4.42 11.80
C TYR A 327 10.43 4.23 12.81
N HIS A 328 11.61 3.85 12.27
CA HIS A 328 12.83 3.63 13.03
C HIS A 328 13.95 4.54 12.54
N GLU A 329 14.62 5.27 13.46
CA GLU A 329 15.76 6.12 13.09
C GLU A 329 16.95 5.31 12.56
N ASN A 330 17.16 4.09 13.05
CA ASN A 330 18.26 3.21 12.66
C ASN A 330 17.76 2.08 11.73
N TRP A 331 17.04 2.46 10.67
CA TRP A 331 16.51 1.56 9.66
C TRP A 331 17.29 1.69 8.35
N LEU A 332 17.71 0.56 7.78
CA LEU A 332 18.30 0.44 6.45
C LEU A 332 17.38 -0.41 5.57
N SER A 333 16.71 0.22 4.61
CA SER A 333 15.92 -0.45 3.58
C SER A 333 16.77 -0.80 2.38
N SER A 334 16.63 -2.02 1.87
CA SER A 334 17.32 -2.52 0.68
C SER A 334 16.33 -3.23 -0.24
N VAL A 335 16.43 -2.97 -1.55
CA VAL A 335 15.58 -3.57 -2.58
C VAL A 335 16.45 -4.25 -3.62
N THR A 336 16.01 -5.40 -4.14
CA THR A 336 16.67 -6.09 -5.24
C THR A 336 16.69 -5.23 -6.50
N ARG A 337 17.59 -5.52 -7.41
CA ARG A 337 17.69 -4.81 -8.67
C ARG A 337 18.04 -5.78 -9.80
N GLU A 338 17.18 -5.87 -10.79
CA GLU A 338 17.50 -6.51 -12.05
C GLU A 338 18.41 -5.61 -12.90
N ALA A 339 19.40 -6.21 -13.53
CA ALA A 339 20.34 -5.50 -14.37
C ALA A 339 19.66 -4.97 -15.65
N ILE A 340 19.98 -3.73 -16.01
CA ILE A 340 19.60 -3.15 -17.31
C ILE A 340 20.79 -3.35 -18.25
N GLY A 341 20.78 -4.39 -19.11
CA GLY A 341 21.85 -4.73 -20.05
C GLY A 341 22.92 -5.68 -19.48
N GLU A 342 24.22 -5.49 -19.82
CA GLU A 342 25.33 -6.36 -19.41
C GLU A 342 25.77 -6.11 -17.94
N GLY A 343 24.88 -6.08 -16.99
CA GLY A 343 25.17 -5.98 -15.58
C GLY A 343 24.83 -7.25 -14.81
N ASP A 344 25.28 -7.36 -13.55
CA ASP A 344 24.84 -8.41 -12.65
C ASP A 344 23.61 -7.97 -11.86
N ASP A 345 22.62 -8.83 -11.72
CA ASP A 345 21.50 -8.65 -10.82
C ASP A 345 21.98 -8.50 -9.37
N ILE A 346 21.29 -7.67 -8.60
CA ILE A 346 21.46 -7.64 -7.16
C ILE A 346 20.30 -8.41 -6.56
N THR A 347 20.59 -9.65 -6.16
CA THR A 347 19.58 -10.57 -5.65
C THR A 347 19.32 -10.37 -4.16
N MET A 348 18.20 -10.91 -3.67
CA MET A 348 17.89 -10.96 -2.24
C MET A 348 18.98 -11.67 -1.44
N TYR A 349 19.58 -12.71 -2.01
CA TYR A 349 20.72 -13.41 -1.43
C TYR A 349 21.95 -12.50 -1.24
N ASP A 350 22.30 -11.67 -2.23
CA ASP A 350 23.43 -10.74 -2.14
C ASP A 350 23.21 -9.68 -1.09
N LEU A 351 21.98 -9.13 -1.04
CA LEU A 351 21.58 -8.14 -0.05
C LEU A 351 21.62 -8.72 1.37
N LEU A 352 21.15 -9.95 1.56
CA LEU A 352 21.16 -10.61 2.86
C LEU A 352 22.59 -10.90 3.34
N ARG A 353 23.49 -11.33 2.46
CA ARG A 353 24.92 -11.47 2.78
C ARG A 353 25.58 -10.14 3.15
N SER A 354 25.18 -9.05 2.50
CA SER A 354 25.62 -7.70 2.85
C SER A 354 25.07 -7.27 4.20
N ALA A 355 23.79 -7.57 4.47
CA ALA A 355 23.09 -7.24 5.70
C ALA A 355 23.84 -7.68 6.95
N LEU A 356 24.35 -8.91 6.97
CA LEU A 356 25.10 -9.47 8.10
C LEU A 356 26.36 -8.67 8.47
N ARG A 357 26.92 -7.89 7.53
CA ARG A 357 28.08 -7.02 7.78
C ARG A 357 27.70 -5.68 8.43
N HIS A 358 26.43 -5.30 8.39
CA HIS A 358 25.90 -4.09 9.01
C HIS A 358 25.59 -4.27 10.50
N ARG A 359 25.73 -5.50 11.04
CA ARG A 359 25.43 -5.88 12.43
C ARG A 359 24.02 -5.45 12.85
N PRO A 360 22.97 -5.82 12.12
CA PRO A 360 21.59 -5.54 12.54
C PRO A 360 21.22 -6.39 13.75
N GLU A 361 20.30 -5.92 14.57
CA GLU A 361 19.62 -6.72 15.57
C GLU A 361 18.44 -7.46 14.95
N TYR A 362 17.73 -6.78 14.05
CA TYR A 362 16.59 -7.33 13.32
C TYR A 362 16.82 -7.30 11.81
N ILE A 363 16.54 -8.40 11.15
CA ILE A 363 16.55 -8.55 9.69
C ILE A 363 15.14 -8.93 9.26
N VAL A 364 14.52 -8.10 8.44
CA VAL A 364 13.18 -8.35 7.89
C VAL A 364 13.30 -8.61 6.40
N VAL A 365 12.93 -9.81 5.96
CA VAL A 365 12.93 -10.20 4.55
C VAL A 365 11.50 -10.27 4.06
N GLY A 366 11.17 -9.50 3.02
CA GLY A 366 9.81 -9.38 2.51
C GLY A 366 9.17 -10.74 2.24
N GLU A 367 9.83 -11.59 1.46
CA GLU A 367 9.39 -12.96 1.21
C GLU A 367 10.56 -13.88 0.93
N VAL A 368 10.49 -15.13 1.41
CA VAL A 368 11.46 -16.18 1.08
C VAL A 368 10.85 -17.18 0.10
N ARG A 369 11.56 -17.40 -1.02
CA ARG A 369 11.14 -18.27 -2.12
C ARG A 369 12.23 -19.23 -2.59
N GLY A 370 13.51 -18.93 -2.33
CA GLY A 370 14.67 -19.61 -2.90
C GLY A 370 15.84 -19.73 -1.94
N GLU A 371 17.05 -19.61 -2.48
CA GLU A 371 18.32 -19.85 -1.77
C GLU A 371 18.61 -18.86 -0.64
N GLU A 372 18.02 -17.66 -0.68
CA GLU A 372 18.10 -16.64 0.39
C GLU A 372 17.63 -17.19 1.74
N ALA A 373 16.65 -18.11 1.74
CA ALA A 373 16.14 -18.74 2.95
C ALA A 373 17.25 -19.44 3.75
N MET A 374 18.17 -20.15 3.09
CA MET A 374 19.31 -20.78 3.75
C MET A 374 20.13 -19.75 4.53
N THR A 375 20.42 -18.60 3.93
CA THR A 375 21.20 -17.53 4.59
C THR A 375 20.41 -16.89 5.73
N LEU A 376 19.08 -16.73 5.57
CA LEU A 376 18.20 -16.23 6.63
C LEU A 376 18.22 -17.15 7.86
N PHE A 377 18.08 -18.45 7.67
CA PHE A 377 18.15 -19.43 8.76
C PHE A 377 19.57 -19.54 9.37
N GLN A 378 20.63 -19.31 8.58
CA GLN A 378 21.99 -19.15 9.12
C GLN A 378 22.09 -17.91 10.02
N ALA A 379 21.46 -16.79 9.65
CA ALA A 379 21.40 -15.59 10.49
C ALA A 379 20.66 -15.86 11.82
N MET A 380 19.51 -16.55 11.79
CA MET A 380 18.80 -16.98 13.01
C MET A 380 19.71 -17.82 13.92
N ASN A 381 20.38 -18.82 13.37
CA ASN A 381 21.28 -19.69 14.14
C ASN A 381 22.51 -18.97 14.72
N THR A 382 22.85 -17.79 14.21
CA THR A 382 23.95 -16.96 14.72
C THR A 382 23.47 -15.83 15.65
N GLY A 383 22.18 -15.82 16.02
CA GLY A 383 21.62 -14.93 17.02
C GLY A 383 21.05 -13.62 16.46
N HIS A 384 20.81 -13.52 15.15
CA HIS A 384 20.07 -12.41 14.58
C HIS A 384 18.57 -12.71 14.63
N THR A 385 17.78 -11.77 15.10
CA THR A 385 16.31 -11.89 15.05
C THR A 385 15.83 -11.63 13.62
N THR A 386 15.05 -12.55 13.06
CA THR A 386 14.63 -12.43 11.67
C THR A 386 13.12 -12.57 11.51
N TYR A 387 12.56 -11.75 10.62
CA TYR A 387 11.17 -11.85 10.19
C TYR A 387 11.12 -12.06 8.69
N SER A 388 10.15 -12.86 8.24
CA SER A 388 9.93 -13.07 6.82
C SER A 388 8.51 -13.54 6.53
N THR A 389 8.14 -13.54 5.25
CA THR A 389 6.91 -14.16 4.79
C THR A 389 7.19 -15.34 3.86
N MET A 390 6.21 -16.24 3.73
CA MET A 390 6.25 -17.37 2.81
C MET A 390 4.85 -17.70 2.28
N HIS A 391 4.74 -18.06 1.02
CA HIS A 391 3.51 -18.60 0.47
C HIS A 391 3.31 -20.06 0.90
N ALA A 392 2.51 -20.30 1.94
CA ALA A 392 2.08 -21.62 2.38
C ALA A 392 0.80 -21.51 3.22
N ASP A 393 -0.07 -22.49 3.16
CA ASP A 393 -1.41 -22.48 3.78
C ASP A 393 -1.49 -23.16 5.14
N SER A 394 -0.43 -23.82 5.57
CA SER A 394 -0.38 -24.56 6.83
C SER A 394 1.04 -24.71 7.36
N VAL A 395 1.19 -24.98 8.66
CA VAL A 395 2.47 -25.26 9.31
C VAL A 395 3.23 -26.37 8.58
N GLN A 396 2.53 -27.47 8.26
CA GLN A 396 3.16 -28.60 7.56
C GLN A 396 3.65 -28.23 6.16
N THR A 397 2.88 -27.39 5.43
CA THR A 397 3.31 -26.91 4.09
C THR A 397 4.54 -26.00 4.19
N VAL A 398 4.64 -25.16 5.23
CA VAL A 398 5.84 -24.36 5.49
C VAL A 398 7.05 -25.26 5.70
N ILE A 399 6.96 -26.22 6.61
CA ILE A 399 8.05 -27.18 6.90
C ILE A 399 8.47 -27.90 5.63
N ASN A 400 7.52 -28.45 4.88
CA ASN A 400 7.80 -29.16 3.63
C ASN A 400 8.49 -28.27 2.59
N ARG A 401 8.07 -27.00 2.44
CA ARG A 401 8.71 -26.06 1.51
C ARG A 401 10.12 -25.70 1.93
N LEU A 402 10.34 -25.48 3.23
CA LEU A 402 11.67 -25.17 3.76
C LEU A 402 12.65 -26.35 3.56
N GLU A 403 12.19 -27.58 3.73
CA GLU A 403 13.03 -28.78 3.62
C GLU A 403 13.35 -29.22 2.19
N ASN A 404 12.52 -28.83 1.21
CA ASN A 404 12.63 -29.30 -0.18
C ASN A 404 13.10 -28.21 -1.15
N ASP A 405 13.48 -28.65 -2.37
CA ASP A 405 13.82 -27.75 -3.47
C ASP A 405 12.68 -26.74 -3.76
N PRO A 406 13.01 -25.46 -4.08
CA PRO A 406 14.36 -24.90 -4.27
C PRO A 406 15.05 -24.40 -2.98
N ILE A 407 14.39 -24.44 -1.83
CA ILE A 407 14.83 -23.80 -0.58
C ILE A 407 15.90 -24.64 0.14
N ASN A 408 15.65 -25.93 0.37
CA ASN A 408 16.58 -26.92 0.97
C ASN A 408 17.23 -26.51 2.31
N VAL A 409 16.48 -25.90 3.22
CA VAL A 409 16.96 -25.59 4.57
C VAL A 409 17.00 -26.87 5.41
N PRO A 410 18.17 -27.25 5.96
CA PRO A 410 18.25 -28.41 6.85
C PRO A 410 17.33 -28.27 8.06
N ARG A 411 16.65 -29.35 8.42
CA ARG A 411 15.72 -29.40 9.57
C ARG A 411 16.36 -28.89 10.86
N ALA A 412 17.65 -29.21 11.08
CA ALA A 412 18.42 -28.68 12.20
C ALA A 412 18.58 -27.17 12.23
N MET A 413 18.35 -26.45 11.11
CA MET A 413 18.34 -25.00 11.08
C MET A 413 16.93 -24.45 11.28
N ILE A 414 15.89 -25.16 10.81
CA ILE A 414 14.49 -24.72 10.96
C ILE A 414 14.10 -24.61 12.43
N GLN A 415 14.69 -25.40 13.32
CA GLN A 415 14.46 -25.31 14.76
C GLN A 415 14.88 -23.95 15.39
N SER A 416 15.59 -23.07 14.66
CA SER A 416 15.91 -21.71 15.14
C SER A 416 14.80 -20.69 14.85
N LEU A 417 13.76 -21.08 14.14
CA LEU A 417 12.53 -20.33 14.03
C LEU A 417 11.71 -20.52 15.31
N ASP A 418 11.32 -19.45 15.97
CA ASP A 418 10.54 -19.53 17.20
C ASP A 418 9.03 -19.61 16.90
N ILE A 419 8.52 -18.73 16.02
CA ILE A 419 7.09 -18.51 15.84
C ILE A 419 6.71 -18.54 14.35
N LEU A 420 5.65 -19.28 14.05
CA LEU A 420 5.03 -19.33 12.72
C LEU A 420 3.56 -18.89 12.79
N CYS A 421 3.24 -17.76 12.13
CA CYS A 421 1.88 -17.24 11.98
C CYS A 421 1.31 -17.70 10.64
N VAL A 422 0.21 -18.43 10.64
CA VAL A 422 -0.48 -18.87 9.40
C VAL A 422 -1.71 -18.00 9.17
N GLN A 423 -1.69 -17.22 8.10
CA GLN A 423 -2.77 -16.31 7.72
C GLN A 423 -3.69 -16.93 6.68
N THR A 424 -4.96 -16.61 6.73
CA THR A 424 -5.95 -17.06 5.77
C THR A 424 -6.87 -15.93 5.33
N LEU A 425 -7.25 -15.96 4.07
CA LEU A 425 -8.34 -15.19 3.50
C LEU A 425 -9.55 -16.12 3.41
N THR A 426 -10.64 -15.78 4.07
CA THR A 426 -11.80 -16.65 4.23
C THR A 426 -13.10 -15.85 4.27
N HIS A 427 -14.23 -16.51 4.50
CA HIS A 427 -15.52 -15.88 4.68
C HIS A 427 -16.05 -16.10 6.10
N VAL A 428 -16.56 -15.02 6.70
CA VAL A 428 -17.35 -15.06 7.93
C VAL A 428 -18.74 -14.52 7.59
N GLY A 429 -19.72 -15.38 7.54
CA GLY A 429 -21.01 -15.06 6.93
C GLY A 429 -20.86 -14.75 5.44
N THR A 430 -21.28 -13.58 5.00
CA THR A 430 -21.15 -13.10 3.61
C THR A 430 -19.89 -12.27 3.39
N LYS A 431 -19.17 -11.84 4.46
CA LYS A 431 -18.02 -10.96 4.36
C LYS A 431 -16.73 -11.76 4.13
N ARG A 432 -15.92 -11.34 3.17
CA ARG A 432 -14.56 -11.82 2.96
C ARG A 432 -13.64 -11.16 3.97
N VAL A 433 -12.91 -11.96 4.75
CA VAL A 433 -12.10 -11.47 5.88
C VAL A 433 -10.72 -12.14 5.92
N ARG A 434 -9.76 -11.44 6.50
CA ARG A 434 -8.42 -11.99 6.78
C ARG A 434 -8.35 -12.39 8.25
N ARG A 435 -7.81 -13.59 8.55
CA ARG A 435 -7.65 -14.09 9.92
C ARG A 435 -6.28 -14.71 10.12
N ASN A 436 -5.68 -14.49 11.27
CA ASN A 436 -4.53 -15.27 11.70
C ASN A 436 -5.04 -16.61 12.22
N ARG A 437 -4.99 -17.63 11.34
CA ARG A 437 -5.59 -18.94 11.60
C ARG A 437 -4.90 -19.69 12.73
N VAL A 438 -3.56 -19.63 12.78
CA VAL A 438 -2.74 -20.36 13.75
C VAL A 438 -1.49 -19.55 14.06
N ILE A 439 -1.13 -19.47 15.35
CA ILE A 439 0.23 -19.18 15.79
C ILE A 439 0.79 -20.46 16.34
N ALA A 440 1.79 -21.01 15.66
CA ALA A 440 2.52 -22.20 16.06
C ALA A 440 3.92 -21.82 16.56
N GLU A 441 4.40 -22.55 17.55
CA GLU A 441 5.73 -22.41 18.16
C GLU A 441 6.56 -23.63 17.83
N ILE A 442 7.79 -23.44 17.34
CA ILE A 442 8.71 -24.53 16.99
C ILE A 442 9.46 -24.95 18.25
N GLU A 443 9.29 -26.20 18.68
CA GLU A 443 9.90 -26.73 19.90
C GLU A 443 11.26 -27.40 19.67
N GLY A 444 11.54 -27.82 18.42
CA GLY A 444 12.79 -28.46 18.06
C GLY A 444 12.59 -29.71 17.22
N ILE A 445 13.47 -30.70 17.38
CA ILE A 445 13.43 -31.96 16.63
C ILE A 445 13.15 -33.11 17.60
N ASP A 446 12.06 -33.86 17.38
CA ASP A 446 11.80 -35.11 18.08
C ASP A 446 12.95 -36.12 17.82
N GLN A 447 13.70 -36.43 18.85
CA GLN A 447 14.86 -37.30 18.72
C GLN A 447 14.51 -38.75 18.31
N ARG A 448 13.27 -39.16 18.47
CA ARG A 448 12.79 -40.50 18.12
C ARG A 448 12.38 -40.61 16.66
N THR A 449 11.68 -39.62 16.13
CA THR A 449 11.17 -39.60 14.73
C THR A 449 12.11 -38.85 13.80
N GLY A 450 12.86 -37.87 14.33
CA GLY A 450 13.64 -36.93 13.56
C GLY A 450 12.78 -35.84 12.91
N ASP A 451 11.49 -35.77 13.25
CA ASP A 451 10.57 -34.73 12.74
C ASP A 451 10.68 -33.46 13.55
N LEU A 452 10.32 -32.35 12.91
CA LEU A 452 10.20 -31.04 13.59
C LEU A 452 8.97 -31.09 14.49
N ASP A 453 9.17 -30.83 15.78
CA ASP A 453 8.10 -30.73 16.77
C ASP A 453 7.65 -29.28 16.93
N TYR A 454 6.34 -29.08 17.03
CA TYR A 454 5.73 -27.77 17.21
C TYR A 454 4.42 -27.86 17.98
N SER A 455 4.10 -26.82 18.74
CA SER A 455 2.81 -26.65 19.41
C SER A 455 2.02 -25.49 18.81
N THR A 456 0.73 -25.46 19.12
CA THR A 456 -0.16 -24.35 18.73
C THR A 456 -0.44 -23.51 19.93
N ALA A 457 0.02 -22.25 19.93
CA ALA A 457 -0.24 -21.28 20.99
C ALA A 457 -1.61 -20.60 20.83
N PHE A 458 -1.98 -20.26 19.59
CA PHE A 458 -3.29 -19.67 19.27
C PHE A 458 -3.90 -20.30 18.04
N GLU A 459 -5.24 -20.42 18.03
CA GLU A 459 -5.99 -20.99 16.91
C GLU A 459 -7.33 -20.28 16.73
N TRP A 460 -7.59 -19.82 15.49
CA TRP A 460 -8.86 -19.22 15.10
C TRP A 460 -9.97 -20.27 15.02
N GLN A 461 -11.12 -19.96 15.61
CA GLN A 461 -12.31 -20.80 15.64
C GLN A 461 -13.34 -20.26 14.63
N ALA A 462 -13.49 -20.92 13.51
CA ALA A 462 -14.40 -20.49 12.44
C ALA A 462 -15.88 -20.48 12.83
N ALA A 463 -16.26 -21.19 13.90
CA ALA A 463 -17.65 -21.36 14.31
C ALA A 463 -18.26 -20.07 14.89
N ASP A 464 -17.44 -19.29 15.59
CA ASP A 464 -17.85 -18.09 16.33
C ASP A 464 -16.95 -16.89 16.08
N ASP A 465 -16.03 -16.99 15.11
CA ASP A 465 -15.05 -15.97 14.73
C ASP A 465 -14.18 -15.48 15.90
N SER A 466 -13.81 -16.39 16.79
CA SER A 466 -13.00 -16.13 17.99
C SER A 466 -11.64 -16.81 17.91
N PHE A 467 -10.75 -16.48 18.85
CA PHE A 467 -9.43 -17.09 18.97
C PHE A 467 -9.31 -17.85 20.29
N SER A 468 -8.77 -19.05 20.23
CA SER A 468 -8.46 -19.84 21.42
C SER A 468 -6.97 -19.80 21.70
N GLN A 469 -6.60 -19.68 22.96
CA GLN A 469 -5.22 -19.72 23.44
C GLN A 469 -4.93 -21.04 24.14
N ARG A 470 -3.70 -21.53 23.99
CA ARG A 470 -3.15 -22.70 24.70
C ARG A 470 -1.87 -22.31 25.45
N ASP A 471 -1.25 -23.27 26.15
CA ASP A 471 0.06 -23.06 26.76
C ASP A 471 1.08 -22.71 25.69
N SER A 472 2.05 -21.85 26.05
CA SER A 472 3.07 -21.31 25.15
C SER A 472 4.46 -21.65 25.67
N VAL A 473 5.23 -22.37 24.88
CA VAL A 473 6.63 -22.67 25.15
C VAL A 473 7.49 -21.41 25.05
N VAL A 474 7.21 -20.56 24.06
CA VAL A 474 7.93 -19.28 23.86
C VAL A 474 7.76 -18.36 25.07
N LEU A 475 6.56 -18.27 25.64
CA LEU A 475 6.35 -17.46 26.85
C LEU A 475 7.05 -18.05 28.07
N ASP A 476 7.12 -19.38 28.18
CA ASP A 476 7.87 -20.04 29.26
C ASP A 476 9.37 -19.80 29.12
N ASP A 477 9.92 -19.88 27.90
CA ASP A 477 11.31 -19.56 27.62
C ASP A 477 11.63 -18.09 27.98
N ILE A 478 10.80 -17.14 27.55
CA ILE A 478 10.95 -15.71 27.88
C ILE A 478 10.93 -15.51 29.40
N ARG A 479 9.99 -16.17 30.08
CA ARG A 479 9.90 -16.11 31.54
C ARG A 479 11.18 -16.59 32.21
N GLU A 480 11.76 -17.69 31.73
CA GLU A 480 13.03 -18.27 32.27
C GLU A 480 14.23 -17.38 31.94
N GLU A 481 14.36 -16.91 30.69
CA GLU A 481 15.43 -16.02 30.25
C GLU A 481 15.46 -14.71 31.07
N ARG A 482 14.29 -14.17 31.38
CA ARG A 482 14.16 -12.94 32.17
C ARG A 482 14.14 -13.16 33.69
N GLY A 483 14.11 -14.39 34.15
CA GLY A 483 14.03 -14.75 35.57
C GLY A 483 12.70 -14.32 36.21
N TRP A 484 11.62 -14.26 35.44
CA TRP A 484 10.32 -13.84 35.93
C TRP A 484 9.54 -14.99 36.59
N SER A 485 8.74 -14.64 37.56
CA SER A 485 7.66 -15.49 38.06
C SER A 485 6.50 -15.52 37.04
N ARG A 486 5.63 -16.51 37.12
CA ARG A 486 4.40 -16.57 36.30
C ARG A 486 3.53 -15.33 36.48
N SER A 487 3.44 -14.80 37.69
CA SER A 487 2.66 -13.59 37.97
C SER A 487 3.25 -12.33 37.29
N GLU A 488 4.56 -12.25 37.16
CA GLU A 488 5.24 -11.17 36.43
C GLU A 488 5.01 -11.26 34.93
N LEU A 489 5.15 -12.45 34.33
CA LEU A 489 4.83 -12.68 32.94
C LEU A 489 3.39 -12.26 32.61
N LEU A 490 2.42 -12.72 33.41
CA LEU A 490 1.00 -12.37 33.22
C LEU A 490 0.74 -10.86 33.42
N ARG A 491 1.47 -10.20 34.31
CA ARG A 491 1.39 -8.74 34.47
C ARG A 491 1.89 -8.02 33.21
N GLU A 492 3.01 -8.46 32.64
CA GLU A 492 3.61 -7.89 31.44
C GLU A 492 2.69 -8.06 30.21
N LEU A 493 2.09 -9.22 30.03
CA LEU A 493 1.09 -9.44 28.98
C LEU A 493 -0.14 -8.55 29.16
N ARG A 494 -0.69 -8.47 30.39
CA ARG A 494 -1.84 -7.60 30.68
C ARG A 494 -1.55 -6.13 30.45
N ASN A 495 -0.34 -5.66 30.76
CA ASN A 495 0.05 -4.28 30.52
C ASN A 495 0.05 -3.96 29.03
N ARG A 496 0.65 -4.82 28.18
CA ARG A 496 0.66 -4.66 26.72
C ARG A 496 -0.74 -4.75 26.14
N LYS A 497 -1.53 -5.73 26.56
CA LYS A 497 -2.94 -5.87 26.16
C LYS A 497 -3.74 -4.60 26.47
N ARG A 498 -3.51 -3.98 27.64
CA ARG A 498 -4.18 -2.74 28.05
C ARG A 498 -3.79 -1.55 27.19
N VAL A 499 -2.52 -1.42 26.84
CA VAL A 499 -2.03 -0.37 25.94
C VAL A 499 -2.60 -0.55 24.53
N LEU A 500 -2.61 -1.77 24.02
CA LEU A 500 -3.21 -2.09 22.72
C LEU A 500 -4.71 -1.81 22.70
N HIS A 501 -5.44 -2.21 23.73
CA HIS A 501 -6.87 -1.93 23.87
C HIS A 501 -7.16 -0.42 23.88
N TYR A 502 -6.35 0.37 24.58
CA TYR A 502 -6.45 1.82 24.56
C TYR A 502 -6.26 2.38 23.14
N LEU A 503 -5.21 1.95 22.41
CA LEU A 503 -4.95 2.40 21.06
C LEU A 503 -6.10 2.04 20.08
N THR A 504 -6.68 0.86 20.23
CA THR A 504 -7.88 0.41 19.50
C THR A 504 -9.09 1.29 19.81
N GLN A 505 -9.39 1.54 21.10
CA GLN A 505 -10.52 2.40 21.50
C GLN A 505 -10.38 3.85 21.05
N GLN A 506 -9.15 4.38 21.00
CA GLN A 506 -8.88 5.73 20.49
C GLN A 506 -8.83 5.80 18.96
N ASN A 507 -9.04 4.68 18.28
CA ASN A 507 -8.96 4.57 16.82
C ASN A 507 -7.64 5.14 16.24
N VAL A 508 -6.50 4.77 16.87
CA VAL A 508 -5.19 5.24 16.45
C VAL A 508 -4.75 4.46 15.21
N GLU A 509 -5.13 4.95 14.04
CA GLU A 509 -4.76 4.36 12.75
C GLU A 509 -3.40 4.85 12.24
N ASP A 510 -3.00 6.09 12.57
CA ASP A 510 -1.71 6.66 12.18
C ASP A 510 -0.55 5.89 12.82
N TYR A 511 0.29 5.27 12.00
CA TYR A 511 1.39 4.43 12.45
C TYR A 511 2.49 5.20 13.21
N ARG A 512 2.63 6.52 12.99
CA ARG A 512 3.59 7.37 13.70
C ARG A 512 3.12 7.62 15.13
N GLN A 513 1.83 7.90 15.30
CA GLN A 513 1.23 8.07 16.62
C GLN A 513 1.25 6.74 17.39
N PHE A 514 0.92 5.62 16.72
CA PHE A 514 1.02 4.29 17.29
C PHE A 514 2.44 4.02 17.79
N THR A 515 3.44 4.16 16.90
CA THR A 515 4.85 3.90 17.25
C THR A 515 5.37 4.84 18.32
N ALA A 516 4.93 6.10 18.36
CA ALA A 516 5.31 7.05 19.42
C ALA A 516 4.88 6.56 20.81
N LEU A 517 3.66 6.01 20.96
CA LEU A 517 3.20 5.46 22.22
C LEU A 517 3.95 4.18 22.60
N ILE A 518 4.24 3.30 21.63
CA ILE A 518 5.05 2.09 21.87
C ILE A 518 6.46 2.47 22.35
N ASN A 519 7.07 3.48 21.72
CA ASN A 519 8.38 3.99 22.12
C ASN A 519 8.36 4.61 23.54
N GLU A 520 7.29 5.34 23.89
CA GLU A 520 7.09 5.84 25.26
C GLU A 520 6.96 4.68 26.27
N TYR A 521 6.25 3.61 25.91
CA TYR A 521 6.15 2.41 26.73
C TYR A 521 7.52 1.77 26.97
N TYR A 522 8.36 1.62 25.95
CA TYR A 522 9.72 1.12 26.12
C TYR A 522 10.59 2.01 27.02
N ALA A 523 10.39 3.31 26.96
CA ALA A 523 11.13 4.25 27.81
C ALA A 523 10.64 4.26 29.26
N ASN A 524 9.34 4.15 29.50
CA ASN A 524 8.74 4.18 30.84
C ASN A 524 7.39 3.43 30.88
N PRO A 525 7.41 2.09 31.01
CA PRO A 525 6.21 1.25 31.00
C PRO A 525 5.18 1.63 32.07
N GLU A 526 5.65 1.93 33.29
CA GLU A 526 4.77 2.23 34.42
C GLU A 526 3.96 3.51 34.17
N ARG A 527 4.61 4.56 33.67
CA ARG A 527 3.96 5.83 33.36
C ARG A 527 2.88 5.69 32.29
N VAL A 528 3.17 4.93 31.22
CA VAL A 528 2.21 4.71 30.14
C VAL A 528 1.02 3.91 30.63
N VAL A 529 1.27 2.84 31.41
CA VAL A 529 0.20 2.01 31.98
C VAL A 529 -0.68 2.80 32.95
N GLU A 530 -0.10 3.68 33.78
CA GLU A 530 -0.87 4.54 34.69
C GLU A 530 -1.75 5.54 33.92
N ARG A 531 -1.20 6.18 32.85
CA ARG A 531 -1.96 7.08 32.00
C ARG A 531 -3.12 6.36 31.31
N VAL A 532 -2.84 5.22 30.69
CA VAL A 532 -3.85 4.41 29.99
C VAL A 532 -4.95 3.94 30.95
N LYS A 533 -4.62 3.54 32.18
CA LYS A 533 -5.61 3.18 33.20
C LYS A 533 -6.50 4.36 33.61
N ALA A 534 -5.95 5.56 33.67
CA ALA A 534 -6.71 6.75 34.05
C ALA A 534 -7.66 7.20 32.91
N GLU A 535 -7.34 6.90 31.66
CA GLU A 535 -8.13 7.26 30.49
C GLU A 535 -9.15 6.17 30.09
N LEU A 536 -8.85 4.89 30.37
CA LEU A 536 -9.81 3.80 30.31
C LEU A 536 -10.54 3.80 31.65
N ASP A 537 -11.87 4.05 31.69
CA ASP A 537 -12.65 3.89 32.91
C ASP A 537 -12.28 2.55 33.60
N GLU A 538 -11.97 2.58 34.90
CA GLU A 538 -11.38 1.45 35.66
C GLU A 538 -12.19 0.14 35.64
N ASP A 539 -13.43 0.16 35.12
CA ASP A 539 -14.32 -1.01 35.06
C ASP A 539 -14.09 -1.96 33.86
N VAL A 540 -13.18 -1.63 32.92
CA VAL A 540 -12.78 -2.59 31.88
C VAL A 540 -11.76 -3.56 32.47
N VAL A 541 -12.25 -4.61 33.09
CA VAL A 541 -11.45 -5.76 33.53
C VAL A 541 -10.93 -6.44 32.25
N VAL A 542 -9.69 -6.12 31.90
CA VAL A 542 -8.96 -6.87 30.87
C VAL A 542 -8.56 -8.19 31.54
N ASP A 543 -9.45 -9.18 31.43
CA ASP A 543 -9.19 -10.52 31.98
C ASP A 543 -7.87 -11.05 31.43
N ALA A 544 -7.12 -11.69 32.30
CA ALA A 544 -5.92 -12.39 31.87
C ALA A 544 -6.33 -13.54 30.93
N PRO A 545 -5.54 -13.82 29.87
CA PRO A 545 -5.80 -14.98 29.03
C PRO A 545 -5.96 -16.22 29.90
N GLY A 546 -6.95 -17.05 29.55
CA GLY A 546 -7.28 -18.26 30.30
C GLY A 546 -6.13 -19.26 30.25
N VAL A 547 -5.19 -19.11 31.16
CA VAL A 547 -4.25 -20.16 31.51
C VAL A 547 -4.96 -20.99 32.57
N ALA A 548 -5.37 -22.21 32.19
CA ALA A 548 -5.97 -23.16 33.11
C ALA A 548 -5.11 -23.28 34.39
N GLU A 549 -5.79 -23.26 35.56
CA GLU A 549 -5.17 -23.43 36.88
C GLU A 549 -4.41 -24.75 37.02
#